data_ccca44c39b1c7251d3da4634470138d5
#
_entry.id   ccca44c39b1c7251d3da4634470138d5
#
_cell.length_a   1.000
_cell.length_b   1.000
_cell.length_c   1.000
_cell.angle_alpha   90.00
_cell.angle_beta   90.00
_cell.angle_gamma   90.00
#
_symmetry.space_group_name_H-M   'P 1'
#
loop_
_entity.id
_entity.type
_entity.pdbx_description
1 polymer ?
#
loop_
_entity_poly.entity_id
_entity_poly.type
_entity_poly.pdbx_seq_one_letter_code
_entity_poly.pdbx_strand_id
1 'polypeptide(L)'
;MRADFSVLLVDDSKTQLAHGRSLLQQLGFSRIQLASNGRNALRLMAAGGAPDVLVTDLEMPDIDGVELLRVVAEQRLASAVVIVSSHESAILTSVDDMARQRGLRVLGVVQKPLALTDLRTVLERFESPTDIAEESSPMLALSAADIRRGVASREFILHYQPKVTTTGGVLKGVEALVRWQHPQYGLLSPASFIPLAEESGAIDELTDYLLDLALTQLQAWHAHGLAIAAAVNLSAKSLPRLDLADQIAAATAAVRVEPRFLVLEITETALMADLALSLETLARLRLKGFSLSIDDFGTGFSSLQQLSRVPATEVKIDRSLVHGAAANPTMQALLKNIIDMVKKLQMKSLGEGPDNEADWRLLRDLGCDMAQGYYIARPMPADNLVEWLKHGTKHLRLASGLTGRH
;
A
#
# COMPACT_ATOMS: atom_id res chain seq x y z
N MET A 1 -6.22 -9.92 24.60
CA MET A 1 -6.84 -10.57 23.44
C MET A 1 -8.30 -10.85 23.75
N ARG A 2 -9.27 -10.31 22.98
CA ARG A 2 -10.68 -10.72 23.08
C ARG A 2 -10.80 -12.04 22.32
N ALA A 3 -10.88 -13.16 23.05
CA ALA A 3 -10.93 -14.51 22.46
C ALA A 3 -12.36 -14.90 21.99
N ASP A 4 -13.17 -13.94 21.55
CA ASP A 4 -14.58 -14.14 21.22
C ASP A 4 -14.82 -14.57 19.75
N PHE A 5 -13.78 -14.61 18.90
CA PHE A 5 -13.93 -15.05 17.52
C PHE A 5 -13.70 -16.56 17.34
N SER A 6 -14.30 -17.12 16.31
CA SER A 6 -14.24 -18.55 15.99
C SER A 6 -13.02 -18.88 15.12
N VAL A 7 -12.34 -19.98 15.43
CA VAL A 7 -11.18 -20.47 14.68
C VAL A 7 -11.46 -21.85 14.13
N LEU A 8 -11.25 -22.06 12.83
CA LEU A 8 -11.20 -23.38 12.20
C LEU A 8 -9.75 -23.74 11.92
N LEU A 9 -9.25 -24.78 12.59
CA LEU A 9 -7.89 -25.31 12.36
C LEU A 9 -7.97 -26.52 11.45
N VAL A 10 -7.17 -26.52 10.38
CA VAL A 10 -7.15 -27.58 9.34
C VAL A 10 -5.74 -28.12 9.19
N ASP A 11 -5.57 -29.41 9.43
CA ASP A 11 -4.29 -30.14 9.29
C ASP A 11 -4.62 -31.64 9.16
N ASP A 12 -3.92 -32.39 8.33
CA ASP A 12 -4.17 -33.83 8.16
C ASP A 12 -3.57 -34.68 9.31
N SER A 13 -2.64 -34.12 10.07
CA SER A 13 -2.01 -34.72 11.23
C SER A 13 -2.86 -34.54 12.48
N LYS A 14 -3.37 -35.62 13.06
CA LYS A 14 -4.06 -35.59 14.35
C LYS A 14 -3.21 -34.99 15.48
N THR A 15 -1.90 -35.20 15.42
CA THR A 15 -0.97 -34.65 16.40
C THR A 15 -0.87 -33.14 16.29
N GLN A 16 -0.77 -32.62 15.08
CA GLN A 16 -0.73 -31.16 14.84
C GLN A 16 -2.07 -30.49 15.19
N LEU A 17 -3.21 -31.13 14.86
CA LEU A 17 -4.53 -30.65 15.30
C LEU A 17 -4.64 -30.57 16.83
N ALA A 18 -4.21 -31.60 17.54
CA ALA A 18 -4.23 -31.61 18.99
C ALA A 18 -3.31 -30.56 19.59
N HIS A 19 -2.11 -30.40 19.06
CA HIS A 19 -1.14 -29.40 19.46
C HIS A 19 -1.67 -27.97 19.20
N GLY A 20 -2.10 -27.67 17.98
CA GLY A 20 -2.64 -26.37 17.61
C GLY A 20 -3.90 -26.01 18.43
N ARG A 21 -4.80 -26.97 18.69
CA ARG A 21 -5.94 -26.76 19.60
C ARG A 21 -5.48 -26.36 21.00
N SER A 22 -4.48 -27.05 21.56
CA SER A 22 -3.93 -26.75 22.88
C SER A 22 -3.36 -25.34 22.93
N LEU A 23 -2.62 -24.90 21.89
CA LEU A 23 -2.08 -23.55 21.79
C LEU A 23 -3.19 -22.50 21.72
N LEU A 24 -4.22 -22.72 20.89
CA LEU A 24 -5.38 -21.82 20.79
C LEU A 24 -6.13 -21.71 22.12
N GLN A 25 -6.28 -22.82 22.86
CA GLN A 25 -6.89 -22.81 24.20
C GLN A 25 -6.04 -22.03 25.22
N GLN A 26 -4.71 -22.14 25.17
CA GLN A 26 -3.80 -21.35 26.00
C GLN A 26 -3.86 -19.85 25.68
N LEU A 27 -4.19 -19.49 24.43
CA LEU A 27 -4.46 -18.12 24.01
C LEU A 27 -5.85 -17.63 24.42
N GLY A 28 -6.71 -18.51 25.00
CA GLY A 28 -8.03 -18.16 25.49
C GLY A 28 -9.20 -18.40 24.54
N PHE A 29 -8.95 -19.01 23.35
CA PHE A 29 -10.02 -19.31 22.40
C PHE A 29 -10.89 -20.47 22.89
N SER A 30 -12.20 -20.28 22.87
CA SER A 30 -13.20 -21.28 23.24
C SER A 30 -13.94 -21.87 22.03
N ARG A 31 -14.06 -21.12 20.94
CA ARG A 31 -14.79 -21.49 19.71
C ARG A 31 -13.83 -22.04 18.65
N ILE A 32 -13.30 -23.27 18.89
CA ILE A 32 -12.33 -23.91 18.03
C ILE A 32 -12.98 -25.11 17.34
N GLN A 33 -12.97 -25.12 16.00
CA GLN A 33 -13.35 -26.26 15.18
C GLN A 33 -12.09 -26.87 14.58
N LEU A 34 -12.12 -28.19 14.33
CA LEU A 34 -10.99 -28.94 13.76
C LEU A 34 -11.44 -29.67 12.51
N ALA A 35 -10.65 -29.61 11.45
CA ALA A 35 -10.85 -30.38 10.23
C ALA A 35 -9.56 -31.15 9.88
N SER A 36 -9.71 -32.41 9.49
CA SER A 36 -8.58 -33.29 9.14
C SER A 36 -8.16 -33.24 7.67
N ASN A 37 -8.78 -32.41 6.84
CA ASN A 37 -8.43 -32.13 5.44
C ASN A 37 -9.29 -30.98 4.91
N GLY A 38 -8.96 -30.48 3.71
CA GLY A 38 -9.69 -29.38 3.08
C GLY A 38 -11.16 -29.68 2.81
N ARG A 39 -11.52 -30.93 2.43
CA ARG A 39 -12.92 -31.33 2.21
C ARG A 39 -13.76 -31.26 3.47
N ASN A 40 -13.21 -31.67 4.61
CA ASN A 40 -13.89 -31.58 5.90
C ASN A 40 -14.02 -30.12 6.33
N ALA A 41 -13.02 -29.27 6.08
CA ALA A 41 -13.08 -27.85 6.34
C ALA A 41 -14.25 -27.20 5.57
N LEU A 42 -14.36 -27.45 4.26
CA LEU A 42 -15.45 -26.91 3.44
C LEU A 42 -16.84 -27.39 3.93
N ARG A 43 -16.98 -28.65 4.35
CA ARG A 43 -18.25 -29.15 4.92
C ARG A 43 -18.60 -28.45 6.23
N LEU A 44 -17.64 -28.22 7.12
CA LEU A 44 -17.86 -27.51 8.39
C LEU A 44 -18.29 -26.08 8.14
N MET A 45 -17.65 -25.38 7.22
CA MET A 45 -18.02 -24.01 6.84
C MET A 45 -19.44 -23.97 6.25
N ALA A 46 -19.82 -24.93 5.40
CA ALA A 46 -21.15 -25.00 4.79
C ALA A 46 -22.26 -25.30 5.83
N ALA A 47 -21.96 -26.10 6.87
CA ALA A 47 -22.93 -26.52 7.86
C ALA A 47 -23.02 -25.59 9.09
N GLY A 48 -21.90 -25.00 9.50
CA GLY A 48 -21.78 -24.24 10.75
C GLY A 48 -21.56 -22.73 10.57
N GLY A 49 -21.51 -22.25 9.34
CA GLY A 49 -21.17 -20.86 9.01
C GLY A 49 -19.67 -20.61 8.89
N ALA A 50 -19.32 -19.47 8.30
CA ALA A 50 -17.94 -19.05 8.09
C ALA A 50 -17.22 -18.84 9.43
N PRO A 51 -16.00 -19.39 9.64
CA PRO A 51 -15.19 -19.06 10.79
C PRO A 51 -14.67 -17.63 10.64
N ASP A 52 -14.39 -16.98 11.77
CA ASP A 52 -13.74 -15.68 11.75
C ASP A 52 -12.30 -15.80 11.25
N VAL A 53 -11.58 -16.84 11.69
CA VAL A 53 -10.22 -17.13 11.23
C VAL A 53 -10.09 -18.60 10.82
N LEU A 54 -9.58 -18.83 9.61
CA LEU A 54 -9.14 -20.11 9.13
C LEU A 54 -7.63 -20.27 9.33
N VAL A 55 -7.19 -21.27 10.06
CA VAL A 55 -5.77 -21.64 10.21
C VAL A 55 -5.58 -22.94 9.43
N THR A 56 -4.85 -22.92 8.32
CA THR A 56 -4.75 -24.09 7.42
C THR A 56 -3.32 -24.48 7.11
N ASP A 57 -3.06 -25.78 7.15
CA ASP A 57 -1.89 -26.37 6.52
C ASP A 57 -2.01 -26.29 4.99
N LEU A 58 -0.86 -26.19 4.31
CA LEU A 58 -0.78 -26.26 2.85
C LEU A 58 -0.72 -27.69 2.34
N GLU A 59 -0.06 -28.59 3.06
CA GLU A 59 0.16 -29.96 2.64
C GLU A 59 -0.88 -30.89 3.23
N MET A 60 -1.94 -31.14 2.48
CA MET A 60 -3.00 -32.05 2.88
C MET A 60 -3.43 -32.92 1.71
N PRO A 61 -3.83 -34.20 1.96
CA PRO A 61 -4.38 -35.05 0.91
C PRO A 61 -5.77 -34.59 0.45
N ASP A 62 -6.17 -34.99 -0.73
CA ASP A 62 -7.43 -34.68 -1.45
C ASP A 62 -7.55 -33.22 -1.92
N ILE A 63 -7.86 -32.30 -1.03
CA ILE A 63 -7.91 -30.87 -1.25
C ILE A 63 -6.78 -30.28 -0.42
N ASP A 64 -5.74 -29.81 -1.08
CA ASP A 64 -4.60 -29.15 -0.44
C ASP A 64 -4.97 -27.75 0.06
N GLY A 65 -4.06 -27.13 0.84
CA GLY A 65 -4.31 -25.81 1.40
C GLY A 65 -4.44 -24.70 0.35
N VAL A 66 -3.77 -24.83 -0.79
CA VAL A 66 -3.84 -23.84 -1.88
C VAL A 66 -5.22 -23.89 -2.55
N GLU A 67 -5.73 -25.09 -2.85
CA GLU A 67 -7.08 -25.27 -3.38
C GLU A 67 -8.14 -24.85 -2.37
N LEU A 68 -7.94 -25.17 -1.09
CA LEU A 68 -8.84 -24.74 -0.01
C LEU A 68 -8.91 -23.21 0.05
N LEU A 69 -7.79 -22.51 0.06
CA LEU A 69 -7.72 -21.05 0.06
C LEU A 69 -8.43 -20.44 -1.16
N ARG A 70 -8.27 -21.06 -2.35
CA ARG A 70 -8.98 -20.63 -3.56
C ARG A 70 -10.51 -20.70 -3.38
N VAL A 71 -11.03 -21.81 -2.89
CA VAL A 71 -12.49 -21.98 -2.68
C VAL A 71 -12.99 -21.02 -1.59
N VAL A 72 -12.23 -20.84 -0.51
CA VAL A 72 -12.56 -19.90 0.58
C VAL A 72 -12.65 -18.47 0.07
N ALA A 73 -11.74 -18.06 -0.82
CA ALA A 73 -11.77 -16.76 -1.46
C ALA A 73 -13.00 -16.57 -2.36
N GLU A 74 -13.22 -17.51 -3.28
CA GLU A 74 -14.32 -17.45 -4.26
C GLU A 74 -15.70 -17.40 -3.58
N GLN A 75 -15.87 -18.11 -2.46
CA GLN A 75 -17.16 -18.21 -1.74
C GLN A 75 -17.22 -17.35 -0.46
N ARG A 76 -16.16 -16.63 -0.14
CA ARG A 76 -16.03 -15.78 1.07
C ARG A 76 -16.35 -16.53 2.37
N LEU A 77 -15.76 -17.72 2.52
CA LEU A 77 -16.06 -18.66 3.61
C LEU A 77 -15.28 -18.42 4.91
N ALA A 78 -14.41 -17.42 4.98
CA ALA A 78 -13.72 -17.01 6.20
C ALA A 78 -13.41 -15.50 6.15
N SER A 79 -13.37 -14.84 7.34
CA SER A 79 -13.06 -13.41 7.41
C SER A 79 -11.56 -13.14 7.30
N ALA A 80 -10.73 -14.08 7.77
CA ALA A 80 -9.28 -14.00 7.66
C ALA A 80 -8.66 -15.41 7.62
N VAL A 81 -7.41 -15.50 7.16
CA VAL A 81 -6.67 -16.75 7.08
C VAL A 81 -5.28 -16.65 7.69
N VAL A 82 -4.81 -17.74 8.30
CA VAL A 82 -3.44 -17.97 8.71
C VAL A 82 -2.94 -19.21 7.96
N ILE A 83 -1.84 -19.07 7.26
CA ILE A 83 -1.22 -20.15 6.49
C ILE A 83 -0.17 -20.83 7.37
N VAL A 84 -0.21 -22.15 7.46
CA VAL A 84 0.76 -22.96 8.21
C VAL A 84 1.48 -23.88 7.24
N SER A 85 2.81 -23.97 7.31
CA SER A 85 3.56 -24.87 6.42
C SER A 85 4.92 -25.27 6.99
N SER A 86 5.43 -26.40 6.49
CA SER A 86 6.79 -26.89 6.71
C SER A 86 7.80 -26.45 5.65
N HIS A 87 7.32 -25.80 4.56
CA HIS A 87 8.14 -25.43 3.41
C HIS A 87 8.95 -24.16 3.59
N GLU A 88 9.98 -24.00 2.74
CA GLU A 88 10.84 -22.83 2.68
C GLU A 88 10.09 -21.59 2.19
N SER A 89 10.62 -20.41 2.52
CA SER A 89 9.99 -19.10 2.35
C SER A 89 9.44 -18.77 0.96
N ALA A 90 10.02 -19.29 -0.12
CA ALA A 90 9.62 -18.92 -1.49
C ALA A 90 8.21 -19.41 -1.88
N ILE A 91 7.84 -20.64 -1.51
CA ILE A 91 6.50 -21.19 -1.78
C ILE A 91 5.48 -20.47 -0.93
N LEU A 92 5.82 -20.17 0.32
CA LEU A 92 4.96 -19.48 1.26
C LEU A 92 4.61 -18.05 0.80
N THR A 93 5.59 -17.34 0.27
CA THR A 93 5.37 -16.01 -0.33
C THR A 93 4.40 -16.08 -1.50
N SER A 94 4.60 -17.05 -2.42
CA SER A 94 3.70 -17.22 -3.58
C SER A 94 2.26 -17.53 -3.18
N VAL A 95 2.05 -18.34 -2.12
CA VAL A 95 0.71 -18.69 -1.63
C VAL A 95 0.07 -17.52 -0.90
N ASP A 96 0.84 -16.76 -0.10
CA ASP A 96 0.37 -15.53 0.55
C ASP A 96 -0.09 -14.50 -0.49
N ASP A 97 0.74 -14.23 -1.49
CA ASP A 97 0.43 -13.33 -2.60
C ASP A 97 -0.84 -13.77 -3.36
N MET A 98 -0.93 -15.05 -3.71
CA MET A 98 -2.11 -15.61 -4.38
C MET A 98 -3.39 -15.43 -3.53
N ALA A 99 -3.30 -15.68 -2.22
CA ALA A 99 -4.45 -15.54 -1.33
C ALA A 99 -4.90 -14.09 -1.22
N ARG A 100 -3.96 -13.14 -1.09
CA ARG A 100 -4.23 -11.69 -1.05
C ARG A 100 -4.82 -11.18 -2.37
N GLN A 101 -4.25 -11.55 -3.51
CA GLN A 101 -4.76 -11.17 -4.84
C GLN A 101 -6.19 -11.67 -5.09
N ARG A 102 -6.60 -12.76 -4.40
CA ARG A 102 -7.98 -13.26 -4.43
C ARG A 102 -8.89 -12.61 -3.37
N GLY A 103 -8.42 -11.58 -2.68
CA GLY A 103 -9.19 -10.83 -1.68
C GLY A 103 -9.29 -11.51 -0.31
N LEU A 104 -8.43 -12.48 0.01
CA LEU A 104 -8.36 -13.04 1.35
C LEU A 104 -7.53 -12.15 2.28
N ARG A 105 -8.03 -11.88 3.47
CA ARG A 105 -7.27 -11.23 4.54
C ARG A 105 -6.30 -12.23 5.16
N VAL A 106 -5.04 -12.27 4.70
CA VAL A 106 -4.00 -13.12 5.28
C VAL A 106 -3.37 -12.41 6.47
N LEU A 107 -3.55 -12.99 7.67
CA LEU A 107 -2.98 -12.46 8.92
C LEU A 107 -1.48 -12.73 9.01
N GLY A 108 -1.02 -13.78 8.37
CA GLY A 108 0.38 -14.16 8.28
C GLY A 108 0.59 -15.63 7.97
N VAL A 109 1.88 -15.95 7.81
CA VAL A 109 2.36 -17.31 7.59
C VAL A 109 3.10 -17.76 8.84
N VAL A 110 2.83 -18.97 9.31
CA VAL A 110 3.47 -19.58 10.48
C VAL A 110 4.17 -20.86 10.05
N GLN A 111 5.46 -20.97 10.40
CA GLN A 111 6.22 -22.18 10.09
C GLN A 111 5.97 -23.26 11.13
N LYS A 112 5.92 -24.52 10.69
CA LYS A 112 5.85 -25.70 11.58
C LYS A 112 7.22 -25.96 12.24
N PRO A 113 7.28 -26.39 13.52
CA PRO A 113 6.15 -26.65 14.41
C PRO A 113 5.50 -25.36 14.94
N LEU A 114 4.18 -25.36 15.08
CA LEU A 114 3.43 -24.23 15.61
C LEU A 114 3.96 -23.84 17.00
N ALA A 115 4.36 -22.57 17.16
CA ALA A 115 4.75 -22.01 18.44
C ALA A 115 3.70 -21.04 18.98
N LEU A 116 3.54 -20.98 20.30
CA LEU A 116 2.57 -20.11 20.96
C LEU A 116 2.78 -18.62 20.64
N THR A 117 4.05 -18.20 20.58
CA THR A 117 4.46 -16.84 20.25
C THR A 117 4.04 -16.41 18.86
N ASP A 118 4.28 -17.29 17.89
CA ASP A 118 4.02 -16.99 16.48
C ASP A 118 2.52 -16.96 16.18
N LEU A 119 1.79 -17.95 16.72
CA LEU A 119 0.35 -18.01 16.61
C LEU A 119 -0.32 -16.80 17.29
N ARG A 120 0.18 -16.37 18.45
CA ARG A 120 -0.27 -15.16 19.13
C ARG A 120 -0.07 -13.93 18.24
N THR A 121 1.15 -13.74 17.72
CA THR A 121 1.50 -12.57 16.91
C THR A 121 0.61 -12.42 15.68
N VAL A 122 0.33 -13.52 14.97
CA VAL A 122 -0.54 -13.46 13.78
C VAL A 122 -2.00 -13.26 14.14
N LEU A 123 -2.50 -13.86 15.23
CA LEU A 123 -3.90 -13.71 15.65
C LEU A 123 -4.19 -12.33 16.26
N GLU A 124 -3.20 -11.68 16.89
CA GLU A 124 -3.32 -10.29 17.37
C GLU A 124 -3.57 -9.29 16.23
N ARG A 125 -3.11 -9.58 15.03
CA ARG A 125 -3.41 -8.79 13.82
C ARG A 125 -4.89 -8.82 13.44
N PHE A 126 -5.63 -9.86 13.84
CA PHE A 126 -7.08 -9.89 13.62
C PHE A 126 -7.81 -8.87 14.48
N GLU A 127 -7.33 -8.61 15.69
CA GLU A 127 -7.93 -7.67 16.66
C GLU A 127 -7.41 -6.22 16.48
N SER A 128 -6.28 -6.02 15.83
CA SER A 128 -5.68 -4.69 15.67
C SER A 128 -6.48 -3.84 14.68
N PRO A 129 -7.01 -2.68 15.10
CA PRO A 129 -7.76 -1.80 14.20
C PRO A 129 -6.90 -1.17 13.09
N THR A 130 -5.58 -1.35 13.15
CA THR A 130 -4.61 -0.57 12.37
C THR A 130 -4.58 -0.94 10.90
N ASP A 131 -4.98 -2.18 10.53
CA ASP A 131 -4.99 -2.63 9.13
C ASP A 131 -6.41 -2.76 8.55
N ILE A 132 -7.46 -2.55 9.37
CA ILE A 132 -8.86 -2.72 8.95
C ILE A 132 -9.41 -1.47 8.26
N ALA A 133 -8.76 -0.33 8.42
CA ALA A 133 -9.28 0.94 7.91
C ALA A 133 -9.13 1.12 6.39
N GLU A 134 -8.33 0.29 5.71
CA GLU A 134 -8.13 0.43 4.26
C GLU A 134 -8.88 -0.62 3.40
N GLU A 135 -9.19 -1.84 3.91
CA GLU A 135 -9.74 -2.91 3.05
C GLU A 135 -11.14 -3.44 3.39
N SER A 136 -11.74 -3.09 4.54
CA SER A 136 -13.12 -3.48 4.83
C SER A 136 -13.95 -2.30 5.32
N SER A 137 -14.15 -1.32 4.43
CA SER A 137 -15.31 -0.45 4.57
C SER A 137 -16.57 -1.32 4.43
N PRO A 138 -17.60 -1.16 5.29
CA PRO A 138 -18.91 -1.70 4.98
C PRO A 138 -19.22 -1.29 3.54
N MET A 139 -19.91 -2.15 2.78
CA MET A 139 -20.32 -1.83 1.42
C MET A 139 -21.09 -0.50 1.47
N LEU A 140 -20.34 0.60 1.35
CA LEU A 140 -20.89 1.94 1.33
C LEU A 140 -21.74 2.02 0.06
N ALA A 141 -23.00 2.36 0.20
CA ALA A 141 -23.89 2.57 -0.95
C ALA A 141 -23.53 3.90 -1.63
N LEU A 142 -22.29 4.03 -2.09
CA LEU A 142 -21.81 5.17 -2.85
C LEU A 142 -22.18 5.02 -4.32
N SER A 143 -22.54 6.12 -4.95
CA SER A 143 -22.82 6.21 -6.38
C SER A 143 -21.90 7.23 -7.06
N ALA A 144 -21.82 7.18 -8.39
CA ALA A 144 -21.14 8.20 -9.17
C ALA A 144 -21.72 9.62 -8.92
N ALA A 145 -23.02 9.71 -8.66
CA ALA A 145 -23.66 10.98 -8.33
C ALA A 145 -23.18 11.53 -6.98
N ASP A 146 -22.89 10.65 -6.01
CA ASP A 146 -22.35 11.07 -4.72
C ASP A 146 -20.94 11.65 -4.89
N ILE A 147 -20.09 11.03 -5.72
CA ILE A 147 -18.74 11.54 -6.01
C ILE A 147 -18.83 12.93 -6.66
N ARG A 148 -19.66 13.11 -7.71
CA ARG A 148 -19.81 14.41 -8.35
C ARG A 148 -20.37 15.48 -7.41
N ARG A 149 -21.35 15.10 -6.58
CA ARG A 149 -21.85 15.97 -5.52
C ARG A 149 -20.72 16.35 -4.55
N GLY A 150 -19.92 15.37 -4.11
CA GLY A 150 -18.78 15.60 -3.20
C GLY A 150 -17.74 16.56 -3.78
N VAL A 151 -17.45 16.48 -5.09
CA VAL A 151 -16.60 17.44 -5.80
C VAL A 151 -17.25 18.84 -5.77
N ALA A 152 -18.51 18.94 -6.16
CA ALA A 152 -19.23 20.22 -6.21
C ALA A 152 -19.38 20.86 -4.81
N SER A 153 -19.55 20.05 -3.77
CA SER A 153 -19.71 20.48 -2.37
C SER A 153 -18.37 20.67 -1.64
N ARG A 154 -17.22 20.44 -2.30
CA ARG A 154 -15.87 20.53 -1.74
C ARG A 154 -15.66 19.61 -0.53
N GLU A 155 -16.20 18.41 -0.60
CA GLU A 155 -16.08 17.41 0.48
C GLU A 155 -14.75 16.65 0.44
N PHE A 156 -14.00 16.72 -0.69
CA PHE A 156 -12.68 16.10 -0.80
C PHE A 156 -11.59 17.04 -0.29
N ILE A 157 -10.67 16.48 0.48
CA ILE A 157 -9.51 17.18 1.05
C ILE A 157 -8.24 16.41 0.75
N LEU A 158 -7.09 17.06 0.93
CA LEU A 158 -5.78 16.44 0.81
C LEU A 158 -5.10 16.31 2.18
N HIS A 159 -4.62 15.12 2.49
CA HIS A 159 -3.60 14.90 3.50
C HIS A 159 -2.23 14.77 2.82
N TYR A 160 -1.20 15.19 3.49
CA TYR A 160 0.15 15.26 2.94
C TYR A 160 1.08 14.37 3.72
N GLN A 161 1.79 13.48 3.02
CA GLN A 161 2.79 12.61 3.62
C GLN A 161 4.19 13.04 3.18
N PRO A 162 5.13 13.31 4.13
CA PRO A 162 6.47 13.77 3.82
C PRO A 162 7.30 12.75 3.06
N LYS A 163 7.97 13.23 1.99
CA LYS A 163 9.05 12.56 1.26
C LYS A 163 10.37 13.19 1.66
N VAL A 164 11.28 12.42 2.26
CA VAL A 164 12.55 12.94 2.80
C VAL A 164 13.74 12.20 2.21
N THR A 165 14.90 12.86 2.16
CA THR A 165 16.15 12.19 1.77
C THR A 165 16.56 11.16 2.81
N THR A 166 17.03 9.99 2.38
CA THR A 166 17.53 8.94 3.29
C THR A 166 18.83 9.36 3.99
N THR A 167 19.66 10.19 3.35
CA THR A 167 20.97 10.62 3.85
C THR A 167 20.91 11.71 4.91
N GLY A 168 19.78 12.39 5.10
CA GLY A 168 19.75 13.52 6.04
C GLY A 168 18.37 13.87 6.58
N GLY A 169 17.33 13.13 6.21
CA GLY A 169 15.94 13.42 6.62
C GLY A 169 15.44 14.79 6.14
N VAL A 170 15.99 15.30 5.04
CA VAL A 170 15.60 16.61 4.50
C VAL A 170 14.33 16.46 3.67
N LEU A 171 13.31 17.24 4.02
CA LEU A 171 12.06 17.28 3.25
C LEU A 171 12.32 17.75 1.82
N LYS A 172 11.90 16.96 0.82
CA LYS A 172 12.00 17.27 -0.61
C LYS A 172 10.63 17.50 -1.24
N GLY A 173 9.63 16.88 -0.71
CA GLY A 173 8.26 17.00 -1.18
C GLY A 173 7.29 16.27 -0.26
N VAL A 174 6.07 16.20 -0.72
CA VAL A 174 4.98 15.49 -0.06
C VAL A 174 4.21 14.68 -1.09
N GLU A 175 3.57 13.62 -0.69
CA GLU A 175 2.48 13.00 -1.44
C GLU A 175 1.15 13.56 -0.96
N ALA A 176 0.32 14.01 -1.89
CA ALA A 176 -1.02 14.54 -1.64
C ALA A 176 -2.04 13.40 -1.76
N LEU A 177 -2.47 12.92 -0.63
CA LEU A 177 -3.36 11.77 -0.48
C LEU A 177 -4.79 12.26 -0.27
N VAL A 178 -5.67 11.97 -1.23
CA VAL A 178 -7.09 12.34 -1.13
C VAL A 178 -7.77 11.68 0.06
N ARG A 179 -8.67 12.43 0.70
CA ARG A 179 -9.62 11.95 1.70
C ARG A 179 -10.98 12.56 1.40
N TRP A 180 -12.06 11.81 1.60
CA TRP A 180 -13.40 12.32 1.42
C TRP A 180 -14.06 12.56 2.79
N GLN A 181 -14.33 13.80 3.13
CA GLN A 181 -15.13 14.19 4.30
C GLN A 181 -16.61 14.02 3.98
N HIS A 182 -17.06 12.74 3.94
CA HIS A 182 -18.43 12.43 3.57
C HIS A 182 -19.39 12.81 4.71
N PRO A 183 -20.49 13.57 4.43
CA PRO A 183 -21.38 14.09 5.47
C PRO A 183 -22.05 13.01 6.31
N GLN A 184 -22.24 11.82 5.76
CA GLN A 184 -22.91 10.70 6.44
C GLN A 184 -21.92 9.66 7.00
N TYR A 185 -20.79 9.44 6.31
CA TYR A 185 -19.85 8.33 6.62
C TYR A 185 -18.55 8.82 7.26
N GLY A 186 -18.38 10.13 7.48
CA GLY A 186 -17.16 10.68 8.03
C GLY A 186 -16.00 10.70 7.03
N LEU A 187 -14.77 10.49 7.51
CA LEU A 187 -13.57 10.55 6.67
C LEU A 187 -13.34 9.21 5.99
N LEU A 188 -13.51 9.17 4.67
CA LEU A 188 -13.33 8.00 3.83
C LEU A 188 -11.94 7.97 3.19
N SER A 189 -11.36 6.77 3.11
CA SER A 189 -10.10 6.50 2.41
C SER A 189 -10.31 6.35 0.89
N PRO A 190 -9.26 6.55 0.06
CA PRO A 190 -9.34 6.40 -1.40
C PRO A 190 -9.89 5.04 -1.86
N ALA A 191 -9.54 3.96 -1.20
CA ALA A 191 -10.00 2.61 -1.53
C ALA A 191 -11.54 2.47 -1.55
N SER A 192 -12.24 3.34 -0.79
CA SER A 192 -13.70 3.31 -0.71
C SER A 192 -14.42 3.92 -1.92
N PHE A 193 -13.77 4.80 -2.70
CA PHE A 193 -14.44 5.58 -3.75
C PHE A 193 -13.67 5.69 -5.07
N ILE A 194 -12.34 5.54 -5.08
CA ILE A 194 -11.54 5.64 -6.32
C ILE A 194 -11.97 4.59 -7.36
N PRO A 195 -12.14 3.29 -7.02
CA PRO A 195 -12.59 2.30 -8.00
C PRO A 195 -13.93 2.70 -8.65
N LEU A 196 -14.88 3.18 -7.87
CA LEU A 196 -16.17 3.66 -8.36
C LEU A 196 -16.03 4.90 -9.23
N ALA A 197 -15.14 5.84 -8.87
CA ALA A 197 -14.85 7.03 -9.68
C ALA A 197 -14.30 6.64 -11.05
N GLU A 198 -13.40 5.65 -11.10
CA GLU A 198 -12.80 5.13 -12.32
C GLU A 198 -13.81 4.38 -13.19
N GLU A 199 -14.65 3.53 -12.61
CA GLU A 199 -15.68 2.78 -13.34
C GLU A 199 -16.74 3.70 -13.94
N SER A 200 -17.10 4.76 -13.24
CA SER A 200 -18.17 5.69 -13.63
C SER A 200 -17.70 6.87 -14.49
N GLY A 201 -16.38 7.03 -14.70
CA GLY A 201 -15.79 8.20 -15.37
C GLY A 201 -15.78 9.48 -14.54
N ALA A 202 -16.23 9.44 -13.27
CA ALA A 202 -16.16 10.60 -12.36
C ALA A 202 -14.72 10.91 -11.92
N ILE A 203 -13.77 10.03 -12.24
CA ILE A 203 -12.37 10.19 -11.90
C ILE A 203 -11.74 11.43 -12.56
N ASP A 204 -12.16 11.81 -13.74
CA ASP A 204 -11.62 12.99 -14.42
C ASP A 204 -11.98 14.29 -13.69
N GLU A 205 -13.26 14.46 -13.31
CA GLU A 205 -13.71 15.60 -12.52
C GLU A 205 -13.02 15.66 -11.14
N LEU A 206 -12.86 14.50 -10.52
CA LEU A 206 -12.15 14.37 -9.24
C LEU A 206 -10.67 14.72 -9.40
N THR A 207 -10.00 14.22 -10.43
CA THR A 207 -8.58 14.50 -10.71
C THR A 207 -8.36 16.00 -10.92
N ASP A 208 -9.18 16.66 -11.75
CA ASP A 208 -9.08 18.10 -12.00
C ASP A 208 -9.23 18.87 -10.67
N TYR A 209 -10.20 18.51 -9.84
CA TYR A 209 -10.41 19.13 -8.51
C TYR A 209 -9.23 18.92 -7.56
N LEU A 210 -8.67 17.71 -7.50
CA LEU A 210 -7.53 17.41 -6.62
C LEU A 210 -6.25 18.12 -7.06
N LEU A 211 -6.05 18.27 -8.36
CA LEU A 211 -4.94 19.06 -8.91
C LEU A 211 -5.06 20.54 -8.50
N ASP A 212 -6.25 21.13 -8.58
CA ASP A 212 -6.49 22.51 -8.13
C ASP A 212 -6.21 22.68 -6.64
N LEU A 213 -6.62 21.73 -5.81
CA LEU A 213 -6.32 21.75 -4.36
C LEU A 213 -4.81 21.67 -4.10
N ALA A 214 -4.11 20.73 -4.75
CA ALA A 214 -2.67 20.55 -4.59
C ALA A 214 -1.89 21.79 -5.05
N LEU A 215 -2.25 22.36 -6.19
CA LEU A 215 -1.62 23.57 -6.73
C LEU A 215 -1.85 24.80 -5.83
N THR A 216 -3.06 24.95 -5.32
CA THR A 216 -3.38 26.04 -4.36
C THR A 216 -2.52 25.91 -3.09
N GLN A 217 -2.37 24.68 -2.59
CA GLN A 217 -1.53 24.44 -1.40
C GLN A 217 -0.04 24.67 -1.69
N LEU A 218 0.46 24.23 -2.86
CA LEU A 218 1.83 24.49 -3.29
C LEU A 218 2.12 25.99 -3.37
N GLN A 219 1.20 26.77 -3.96
CA GLN A 219 1.32 28.23 -4.02
C GLN A 219 1.42 28.83 -2.63
N ALA A 220 0.57 28.38 -1.68
CA ALA A 220 0.59 28.85 -0.31
C ALA A 220 1.93 28.55 0.39
N TRP A 221 2.45 27.34 0.26
CA TRP A 221 3.75 26.96 0.83
C TRP A 221 4.90 27.74 0.22
N HIS A 222 4.94 27.90 -1.11
CA HIS A 222 5.99 28.65 -1.80
C HIS A 222 5.97 30.15 -1.41
N ALA A 223 4.79 30.73 -1.25
CA ALA A 223 4.65 32.12 -0.77
C ALA A 223 5.22 32.33 0.64
N HIS A 224 5.22 31.26 1.47
CA HIS A 224 5.83 31.28 2.81
C HIS A 224 7.28 30.76 2.84
N GLY A 225 7.93 30.63 1.68
CA GLY A 225 9.33 30.21 1.58
C GLY A 225 9.58 28.71 1.68
N LEU A 226 8.52 27.89 1.72
CA LEU A 226 8.64 26.43 1.74
C LEU A 226 8.55 25.88 0.30
N ALA A 227 9.67 25.91 -0.43
CA ALA A 227 9.76 25.46 -1.83
C ALA A 227 9.90 23.93 -1.92
N ILE A 228 8.82 23.19 -1.70
CA ILE A 228 8.74 21.73 -1.81
C ILE A 228 7.87 21.33 -2.99
N ALA A 229 8.03 20.07 -3.47
CA ALA A 229 7.16 19.46 -4.47
C ALA A 229 5.94 18.79 -3.83
N ALA A 230 4.82 18.72 -4.55
CA ALA A 230 3.72 17.85 -4.21
C ALA A 230 3.49 16.81 -5.32
N ALA A 231 3.36 15.56 -4.92
CA ALA A 231 3.01 14.47 -5.80
C ALA A 231 1.51 14.20 -5.71
N VAL A 232 0.88 14.04 -6.86
CA VAL A 232 -0.57 13.79 -7.01
C VAL A 232 -0.76 12.54 -7.83
N ASN A 233 -1.57 11.63 -7.35
CA ASN A 233 -1.93 10.41 -8.05
C ASN A 233 -2.79 10.72 -9.28
N LEU A 234 -2.40 10.20 -10.43
CA LEU A 234 -3.08 10.36 -11.71
C LEU A 234 -3.60 8.99 -12.18
N SER A 235 -4.93 8.86 -12.31
CA SER A 235 -5.51 7.62 -12.84
C SER A 235 -5.07 7.40 -14.30
N ALA A 236 -4.68 6.16 -14.63
CA ALA A 236 -4.39 5.79 -16.01
C ALA A 236 -5.60 5.96 -16.93
N LYS A 237 -6.83 5.94 -16.40
CA LYS A 237 -8.04 6.21 -17.19
C LYS A 237 -8.15 7.66 -17.66
N SER A 238 -7.44 8.58 -17.01
CA SER A 238 -7.36 9.98 -17.45
C SER A 238 -6.27 10.24 -18.50
N LEU A 239 -5.28 9.34 -18.66
CA LEU A 239 -4.18 9.51 -19.63
C LEU A 239 -4.63 9.62 -21.09
N PRO A 240 -5.74 8.98 -21.55
CA PRO A 240 -6.26 9.15 -22.90
C PRO A 240 -6.78 10.56 -23.25
N ARG A 241 -6.96 11.42 -22.24
CA ARG A 241 -7.39 12.81 -22.48
C ARG A 241 -6.30 13.59 -23.20
N LEU A 242 -6.49 13.91 -24.47
CA LEU A 242 -5.50 14.60 -25.32
C LEU A 242 -5.17 16.01 -24.81
N ASP A 243 -6.07 16.65 -24.10
CA ASP A 243 -5.95 18.00 -23.52
C ASP A 243 -5.38 18.01 -22.09
N LEU A 244 -5.25 16.88 -21.44
CA LEU A 244 -4.84 16.76 -20.04
C LEU A 244 -3.51 17.50 -19.75
N ALA A 245 -2.50 17.31 -20.58
CA ALA A 245 -1.20 17.95 -20.39
C ALA A 245 -1.29 19.48 -20.52
N ASP A 246 -2.17 20.00 -21.38
CA ASP A 246 -2.40 21.44 -21.56
C ASP A 246 -3.20 22.02 -20.41
N GLN A 247 -4.20 21.30 -19.94
CA GLN A 247 -5.02 21.70 -18.78
C GLN A 247 -4.17 21.78 -17.50
N ILE A 248 -3.35 20.76 -17.20
CA ILE A 248 -2.45 20.77 -16.03
C ILE A 248 -1.46 21.94 -16.15
N ALA A 249 -0.90 22.20 -17.33
CA ALA A 249 0.02 23.29 -17.53
C ALA A 249 -0.67 24.66 -17.33
N ALA A 250 -1.89 24.83 -17.83
CA ALA A 250 -2.65 26.06 -17.66
C ALA A 250 -3.00 26.29 -16.17
N ALA A 251 -3.46 25.28 -15.45
CA ALA A 251 -3.76 25.34 -14.02
C ALA A 251 -2.50 25.71 -13.21
N THR A 252 -1.36 25.08 -13.50
CA THR A 252 -0.08 25.33 -12.83
C THR A 252 0.41 26.76 -13.07
N ALA A 253 0.28 27.26 -14.30
CA ALA A 253 0.64 28.64 -14.67
C ALA A 253 -0.27 29.68 -13.98
N ALA A 254 -1.56 29.39 -13.84
CA ALA A 254 -2.53 30.29 -13.19
C ALA A 254 -2.15 30.59 -11.73
N VAL A 255 -1.62 29.62 -11.00
CA VAL A 255 -1.15 29.78 -9.60
C VAL A 255 0.35 30.13 -9.51
N ARG A 256 1.03 30.32 -10.62
CA ARG A 256 2.46 30.67 -10.70
C ARG A 256 3.38 29.69 -9.96
N VAL A 257 3.05 28.41 -9.98
CA VAL A 257 3.90 27.33 -9.52
C VAL A 257 4.72 26.81 -10.71
N GLU A 258 6.02 26.56 -10.53
CA GLU A 258 6.82 25.97 -11.60
C GLU A 258 6.45 24.50 -11.77
N PRO A 259 6.31 23.98 -13.01
CA PRO A 259 5.89 22.61 -13.29
C PRO A 259 6.70 21.54 -12.55
N ARG A 260 7.99 21.75 -12.31
CA ARG A 260 8.88 20.81 -11.59
C ARG A 260 8.45 20.51 -10.15
N PHE A 261 7.61 21.37 -9.55
CA PHE A 261 7.11 21.17 -8.19
C PHE A 261 5.82 20.35 -8.13
N LEU A 262 5.19 20.08 -9.28
CA LEU A 262 4.10 19.12 -9.39
C LEU A 262 4.65 17.79 -9.94
N VAL A 263 4.57 16.74 -9.13
CA VAL A 263 4.92 15.37 -9.52
C VAL A 263 3.61 14.64 -9.79
N LEU A 264 3.50 13.97 -10.93
CA LEU A 264 2.32 13.15 -11.27
C LEU A 264 2.69 11.69 -11.08
N GLU A 265 1.97 10.99 -10.22
CA GLU A 265 2.21 9.58 -9.88
C GLU A 265 1.24 8.68 -10.62
N ILE A 266 1.76 7.60 -11.22
CA ILE A 266 0.98 6.64 -12.00
C ILE A 266 1.45 5.25 -11.59
N THR A 267 0.51 4.39 -11.23
CA THR A 267 0.85 3.02 -10.82
C THR A 267 1.45 2.21 -11.95
N GLU A 268 2.40 1.34 -11.63
CA GLU A 268 3.05 0.44 -12.58
C GLU A 268 2.04 -0.35 -13.41
N THR A 269 1.09 -1.00 -12.76
CA THR A 269 0.07 -1.86 -13.40
C THR A 269 -0.79 -1.07 -14.38
N ALA A 270 -1.24 0.11 -13.98
CA ALA A 270 -2.10 0.96 -14.79
C ALA A 270 -1.38 1.50 -16.04
N LEU A 271 -0.10 1.86 -15.90
CA LEU A 271 0.75 2.31 -17.00
C LEU A 271 0.97 1.20 -18.05
N MET A 272 1.12 -0.05 -17.60
CA MET A 272 1.39 -1.17 -18.50
C MET A 272 0.15 -1.70 -19.21
N ALA A 273 -1.05 -1.40 -18.75
CA ALA A 273 -2.30 -1.82 -19.38
C ALA A 273 -2.46 -1.26 -20.81
N ASP A 274 -2.05 -0.01 -21.05
CA ASP A 274 -1.99 0.61 -22.38
C ASP A 274 -0.82 1.59 -22.49
N LEU A 275 0.38 1.02 -22.60
CA LEU A 275 1.62 1.80 -22.61
C LEU A 275 1.68 2.78 -23.80
N ALA A 276 1.17 2.38 -24.97
CA ALA A 276 1.29 3.20 -26.19
C ALA A 276 0.49 4.50 -26.06
N LEU A 277 -0.73 4.41 -25.55
CA LEU A 277 -1.60 5.57 -25.34
C LEU A 277 -1.08 6.46 -24.21
N SER A 278 -0.56 5.85 -23.16
CA SER A 278 -0.01 6.57 -22.01
C SER A 278 1.23 7.37 -22.36
N LEU A 279 2.13 6.82 -23.20
CA LEU A 279 3.42 7.44 -23.54
C LEU A 279 3.25 8.83 -24.19
N GLU A 280 2.24 9.06 -25.01
CA GLU A 280 2.01 10.37 -25.64
C GLU A 280 1.76 11.44 -24.57
N THR A 281 0.79 11.21 -23.69
CA THR A 281 0.44 12.16 -22.63
C THR A 281 1.60 12.38 -21.67
N LEU A 282 2.30 11.31 -21.29
CA LEU A 282 3.47 11.39 -20.40
C LEU A 282 4.62 12.17 -21.03
N ALA A 283 4.89 11.96 -22.31
CA ALA A 283 5.92 12.74 -23.04
C ALA A 283 5.55 14.22 -23.09
N ARG A 284 4.28 14.56 -23.37
CA ARG A 284 3.80 15.96 -23.38
C ARG A 284 3.95 16.62 -22.00
N LEU A 285 3.59 15.91 -20.93
CA LEU A 285 3.79 16.40 -19.56
C LEU A 285 5.27 16.65 -19.25
N ARG A 286 6.16 15.73 -19.65
CA ARG A 286 7.61 15.92 -19.48
C ARG A 286 8.15 17.11 -20.27
N LEU A 287 7.71 17.30 -21.50
CA LEU A 287 8.10 18.46 -22.33
C LEU A 287 7.64 19.79 -21.73
N LYS A 288 6.55 19.80 -20.97
CA LYS A 288 6.06 20.96 -20.22
C LYS A 288 6.78 21.16 -18.87
N GLY A 289 7.71 20.27 -18.50
CA GLY A 289 8.57 20.39 -17.31
C GLY A 289 8.04 19.71 -16.05
N PHE A 290 6.95 18.95 -16.13
CA PHE A 290 6.44 18.18 -15.00
C PHE A 290 7.33 16.99 -14.65
N SER A 291 7.39 16.64 -13.37
CA SER A 291 8.00 15.40 -12.93
C SER A 291 6.98 14.25 -12.96
N LEU A 292 7.45 13.05 -13.35
CA LEU A 292 6.61 11.84 -13.38
C LEU A 292 7.20 10.81 -12.44
N SER A 293 6.36 10.18 -11.63
CA SER A 293 6.73 9.10 -10.72
C SER A 293 5.97 7.82 -11.07
N ILE A 294 6.66 6.70 -11.13
CA ILE A 294 6.02 5.38 -11.25
C ILE A 294 5.79 4.87 -9.85
N ASP A 295 4.54 4.59 -9.53
CA ASP A 295 4.08 4.12 -8.22
C ASP A 295 3.92 2.59 -8.16
N ASP A 296 3.95 2.02 -6.95
CA ASP A 296 3.80 0.59 -6.64
C ASP A 296 4.80 -0.31 -7.38
N PHE A 297 6.00 0.20 -7.68
CA PHE A 297 6.99 -0.57 -8.46
C PHE A 297 7.47 -1.82 -7.74
N GLY A 298 7.34 -2.95 -8.44
CA GLY A 298 7.73 -4.27 -7.96
C GLY A 298 6.57 -5.17 -7.54
N THR A 299 5.32 -4.69 -7.61
CA THR A 299 4.12 -5.49 -7.40
C THR A 299 3.60 -6.11 -8.70
N GLY A 300 4.03 -5.60 -9.86
CA GLY A 300 3.62 -6.02 -11.19
C GLY A 300 4.66 -6.86 -11.94
N PHE A 301 4.31 -7.23 -13.17
CA PHE A 301 5.17 -7.98 -14.10
C PHE A 301 5.79 -7.08 -15.18
N SER A 302 6.13 -5.84 -14.87
CA SER A 302 6.73 -4.95 -15.87
C SER A 302 8.10 -5.44 -16.29
N SER A 303 8.34 -5.49 -17.61
CA SER A 303 9.67 -5.74 -18.09
C SER A 303 10.55 -4.47 -17.95
N LEU A 304 11.82 -4.65 -17.62
CA LEU A 304 12.79 -3.56 -17.59
C LEU A 304 12.81 -2.75 -18.90
N GLN A 305 12.53 -3.41 -20.03
CA GLN A 305 12.44 -2.77 -21.33
C GLN A 305 11.25 -1.79 -21.42
N GLN A 306 10.10 -2.13 -20.81
CA GLN A 306 8.94 -1.24 -20.78
C GLN A 306 9.24 -0.02 -19.89
N LEU A 307 9.79 -0.25 -18.70
CA LEU A 307 10.18 0.82 -17.79
C LEU A 307 11.13 1.83 -18.45
N SER A 308 12.12 1.36 -19.22
CA SER A 308 13.10 2.24 -19.88
C SER A 308 12.49 3.16 -20.95
N ARG A 309 11.27 2.89 -21.42
CA ARG A 309 10.55 3.73 -22.40
C ARG A 309 9.72 4.83 -21.75
N VAL A 310 9.40 4.68 -20.47
CA VAL A 310 8.60 5.67 -19.74
C VAL A 310 9.48 6.86 -19.39
N PRO A 311 9.09 8.10 -19.71
CA PRO A 311 9.88 9.29 -19.41
C PRO A 311 9.74 9.70 -17.92
N ALA A 312 9.83 8.74 -17.01
CA ALA A 312 9.74 8.97 -15.57
C ALA A 312 11.00 9.61 -15.00
N THR A 313 10.85 10.33 -13.90
CA THR A 313 11.94 10.95 -13.15
C THR A 313 12.17 10.30 -11.80
N GLU A 314 11.19 9.53 -11.34
CA GLU A 314 11.15 8.88 -10.02
C GLU A 314 10.48 7.52 -10.12
N VAL A 315 10.93 6.58 -9.31
CA VAL A 315 10.29 5.27 -9.09
C VAL A 315 10.08 5.11 -7.59
N LYS A 316 8.83 4.87 -7.19
CA LYS A 316 8.45 4.52 -5.83
C LYS A 316 8.51 2.99 -5.71
N ILE A 317 9.36 2.51 -4.82
CA ILE A 317 9.55 1.08 -4.56
C ILE A 317 8.52 0.69 -3.51
N ASP A 318 7.62 -0.21 -3.88
CA ASP A 318 6.48 -0.59 -3.06
C ASP A 318 6.85 -1.06 -1.64
N ARG A 319 5.97 -0.80 -0.71
CA ARG A 319 6.11 -1.16 0.70
C ARG A 319 6.39 -2.65 0.90
N SER A 320 5.84 -3.55 0.10
CA SER A 320 6.05 -4.99 0.22
C SER A 320 7.52 -5.41 0.06
N LEU A 321 8.31 -4.62 -0.68
CA LEU A 321 9.74 -4.83 -0.88
C LEU A 321 10.60 -4.16 0.19
N VAL A 322 10.07 -3.16 0.89
CA VAL A 322 10.80 -2.35 1.88
C VAL A 322 10.54 -2.81 3.31
N HIS A 323 9.27 -3.05 3.64
CA HIS A 323 8.85 -3.39 5.00
C HIS A 323 9.42 -4.74 5.45
N GLY A 324 10.19 -4.74 6.54
CA GLY A 324 10.85 -5.93 7.07
C GLY A 324 12.05 -6.43 6.26
N ALA A 325 12.45 -5.74 5.20
CA ALA A 325 13.58 -6.11 4.36
C ALA A 325 14.90 -6.16 5.16
N ALA A 326 15.04 -5.34 6.19
CA ALA A 326 16.24 -5.36 7.06
C ALA A 326 16.51 -6.71 7.73
N ALA A 327 15.49 -7.54 7.91
CA ALA A 327 15.61 -8.89 8.49
C ALA A 327 15.65 -10.01 7.42
N ASN A 328 15.51 -9.69 6.12
CA ASN A 328 15.40 -10.68 5.05
C ASN A 328 16.50 -10.47 3.97
N PRO A 329 17.55 -11.32 3.95
CA PRO A 329 18.66 -11.18 2.99
C PRO A 329 18.23 -11.22 1.51
N THR A 330 17.22 -12.01 1.17
CA THR A 330 16.69 -12.10 -0.20
C THR A 330 16.05 -10.79 -0.61
N MET A 331 15.23 -10.20 0.28
CA MET A 331 14.60 -8.90 0.03
C MET A 331 15.62 -7.77 -0.04
N GLN A 332 16.69 -7.80 0.79
CA GLN A 332 17.80 -6.84 0.69
C GLN A 332 18.49 -6.89 -0.67
N ALA A 333 18.78 -8.10 -1.18
CA ALA A 333 19.39 -8.27 -2.49
C ALA A 333 18.48 -7.78 -3.61
N LEU A 334 17.18 -8.05 -3.54
CA LEU A 334 16.18 -7.60 -4.51
C LEU A 334 16.07 -6.07 -4.50
N LEU A 335 15.89 -5.47 -3.32
CA LEU A 335 15.81 -4.02 -3.12
C LEU A 335 17.05 -3.30 -3.63
N LYS A 336 18.24 -3.86 -3.36
CA LYS A 336 19.50 -3.33 -3.88
C LYS A 336 19.53 -3.33 -5.41
N ASN A 337 19.12 -4.43 -6.06
CA ASN A 337 19.10 -4.53 -7.51
C ASN A 337 18.14 -3.51 -8.12
N ILE A 338 16.97 -3.29 -7.51
CA ILE A 338 16.00 -2.30 -7.97
C ILE A 338 16.59 -0.89 -7.85
N ILE A 339 17.16 -0.52 -6.70
CA ILE A 339 17.80 0.79 -6.49
C ILE A 339 18.93 1.04 -7.51
N ASP A 340 19.80 0.06 -7.71
CA ASP A 340 20.91 0.14 -8.68
C ASP A 340 20.40 0.30 -10.11
N MET A 341 19.30 -0.38 -10.47
CA MET A 341 18.63 -0.27 -11.76
C MET A 341 18.04 1.14 -11.98
N VAL A 342 17.23 1.62 -11.02
CA VAL A 342 16.61 2.95 -11.06
C VAL A 342 17.67 4.04 -11.25
N LYS A 343 18.78 3.91 -10.53
CA LYS A 343 19.93 4.81 -10.64
C LYS A 343 20.60 4.76 -12.04
N LYS A 344 20.75 3.57 -12.63
CA LYS A 344 21.27 3.42 -14.01
C LYS A 344 20.35 4.02 -15.07
N LEU A 345 19.03 4.02 -14.81
CA LEU A 345 18.04 4.68 -15.66
C LEU A 345 17.97 6.21 -15.41
N GLN A 346 18.85 6.76 -14.56
CA GLN A 346 18.90 8.19 -14.21
C GLN A 346 17.61 8.71 -13.58
N MET A 347 16.84 7.84 -12.92
CA MET A 347 15.67 8.18 -12.14
C MET A 347 16.04 8.25 -10.65
N LYS A 348 15.21 8.90 -9.86
CA LYS A 348 15.31 8.88 -8.39
C LYS A 348 14.56 7.69 -7.84
N SER A 349 15.11 7.08 -6.80
CA SER A 349 14.46 6.02 -6.06
C SER A 349 13.81 6.57 -4.79
N LEU A 350 12.57 6.17 -4.52
CA LEU A 350 11.85 6.46 -3.29
C LEU A 350 11.38 5.14 -2.68
N GLY A 351 11.85 4.80 -1.48
CA GLY A 351 11.39 3.61 -0.76
C GLY A 351 10.14 3.92 0.05
N GLU A 352 9.09 3.13 -0.16
CA GLU A 352 7.83 3.28 0.57
C GLU A 352 7.75 2.37 1.78
N GLY A 353 7.05 2.85 2.83
CA GLY A 353 6.68 2.06 3.99
C GLY A 353 7.81 1.60 4.91
N PRO A 354 8.95 2.31 5.08
CA PRO A 354 9.78 2.05 6.24
C PRO A 354 8.98 2.41 7.50
N ASP A 355 8.67 1.38 8.32
CA ASP A 355 7.88 1.54 9.54
C ASP A 355 8.75 1.54 10.80
N ASN A 356 10.05 1.26 10.64
CA ASN A 356 11.02 1.21 11.72
C ASN A 356 12.40 1.73 11.28
N GLU A 357 13.28 1.92 12.27
CA GLU A 357 14.62 2.44 12.03
C GLU A 357 15.52 1.48 11.22
N ALA A 358 15.32 0.17 11.32
CA ALA A 358 16.12 -0.80 10.61
C ALA A 358 15.87 -0.73 9.09
N ASP A 359 14.62 -0.67 8.66
CA ASP A 359 14.26 -0.51 7.24
C ASP A 359 14.72 0.86 6.70
N TRP A 360 14.59 1.93 7.51
CA TRP A 360 15.13 3.24 7.17
C TRP A 360 16.64 3.22 6.92
N ARG A 361 17.40 2.60 7.83
CA ARG A 361 18.86 2.47 7.70
C ARG A 361 19.24 1.63 6.48
N LEU A 362 18.51 0.55 6.22
CA LEU A 362 18.72 -0.28 5.03
C LEU A 362 18.57 0.54 3.75
N LEU A 363 17.48 1.29 3.57
CA LEU A 363 17.27 2.15 2.41
C LEU A 363 18.43 3.12 2.20
N ARG A 364 18.89 3.77 3.27
CA ARG A 364 20.04 4.66 3.24
C ARG A 364 21.31 3.94 2.81
N ASP A 365 21.60 2.79 3.41
CA ASP A 365 22.84 2.03 3.18
C ASP A 365 22.88 1.42 1.78
N LEU A 366 21.74 1.11 1.19
CA LEU A 366 21.59 0.70 -0.21
C LEU A 366 21.63 1.88 -1.19
N GLY A 367 21.65 3.11 -0.69
CA GLY A 367 21.76 4.32 -1.52
C GLY A 367 20.45 4.72 -2.20
N CYS A 368 19.30 4.39 -1.61
CA CYS A 368 18.01 4.93 -2.02
C CYS A 368 17.99 6.45 -1.80
N ASP A 369 17.47 7.23 -2.76
CA ASP A 369 17.51 8.70 -2.69
C ASP A 369 16.58 9.26 -1.65
N MET A 370 15.36 8.76 -1.59
CA MET A 370 14.30 9.25 -0.72
C MET A 370 13.53 8.10 -0.06
N ALA A 371 12.80 8.44 0.98
CA ALA A 371 11.87 7.51 1.62
C ALA A 371 10.61 8.24 2.10
N GLN A 372 9.53 7.46 2.19
CA GLN A 372 8.22 7.84 2.69
C GLN A 372 7.63 6.67 3.47
N GLY A 373 7.17 6.88 4.70
CA GLY A 373 6.61 5.81 5.53
C GLY A 373 6.26 6.30 6.94
N TYR A 374 5.65 5.42 7.73
CA TYR A 374 5.17 5.79 9.07
C TYR A 374 6.30 6.03 10.07
N TYR A 375 7.47 5.48 9.84
CA TYR A 375 8.67 5.84 10.62
C TYR A 375 9.02 7.32 10.45
N ILE A 376 8.73 7.91 9.30
CA ILE A 376 8.97 9.34 9.01
C ILE A 376 7.81 10.16 9.54
N ALA A 377 6.62 9.95 8.99
CA ALA A 377 5.37 10.56 9.42
C ALA A 377 4.17 9.88 8.75
N ARG A 378 3.02 9.90 9.42
CA ARG A 378 1.73 9.54 8.81
C ARG A 378 1.21 10.68 7.94
N PRO A 379 0.32 10.41 6.96
CA PRO A 379 -0.39 11.46 6.22
C PRO A 379 -1.10 12.43 7.17
N MET A 380 -0.95 13.73 6.94
CA MET A 380 -1.47 14.77 7.84
C MET A 380 -2.03 15.98 7.07
N PRO A 381 -2.91 16.79 7.66
CA PRO A 381 -3.32 18.08 7.09
C PRO A 381 -2.15 19.03 6.86
N ALA A 382 -2.31 19.98 5.92
CA ALA A 382 -1.25 20.93 5.52
C ALA A 382 -0.65 21.72 6.70
N ASP A 383 -1.47 22.16 7.65
CA ASP A 383 -1.03 22.91 8.82
C ASP A 383 -0.13 22.09 9.74
N ASN A 384 -0.45 20.80 9.88
CA ASN A 384 0.33 19.87 10.70
C ASN A 384 1.71 19.57 10.05
N LEU A 385 1.85 19.66 8.73
CA LEU A 385 3.13 19.49 8.05
C LEU A 385 4.12 20.59 8.47
N VAL A 386 3.66 21.85 8.54
CA VAL A 386 4.50 22.97 8.97
C VAL A 386 4.96 22.79 10.42
N GLU A 387 4.09 22.30 11.28
CA GLU A 387 4.44 22.00 12.68
C GLU A 387 5.39 20.81 12.78
N TRP A 388 5.14 19.76 12.00
CA TRP A 388 6.02 18.58 11.93
C TRP A 388 7.45 18.96 11.50
N LEU A 389 7.62 19.89 10.56
CA LEU A 389 8.94 20.36 10.10
C LEU A 389 9.80 20.91 11.22
N LYS A 390 9.20 21.54 12.24
CA LYS A 390 9.94 22.13 13.37
C LYS A 390 10.57 21.08 14.27
N HIS A 391 9.94 19.90 14.41
CA HIS A 391 10.31 18.91 15.41
C HIS A 391 10.48 17.49 14.88
N GLY A 392 9.77 17.12 13.83
CA GLY A 392 9.63 15.74 13.34
C GLY A 392 10.88 15.13 12.70
N THR A 393 11.85 15.94 12.24
CA THR A 393 13.04 15.41 11.54
C THR A 393 14.21 15.09 12.46
N LYS A 394 14.12 15.35 13.76
CA LYS A 394 15.25 15.14 14.67
C LYS A 394 15.70 13.68 14.77
N HIS A 395 14.77 12.74 14.87
CA HIS A 395 15.07 11.31 14.94
C HIS A 395 15.71 10.81 13.65
N LEU A 396 15.31 11.32 12.48
CA LEU A 396 15.87 10.95 11.18
C LEU A 396 17.32 11.40 11.05
N ARG A 397 17.67 12.58 11.54
CA ARG A 397 19.05 13.09 11.57
C ARG A 397 19.94 12.27 12.47
N LEU A 398 19.44 11.88 13.63
CA LEU A 398 20.17 11.00 14.55
C LEU A 398 20.40 9.60 13.94
N ALA A 399 19.38 9.02 13.33
CA ALA A 399 19.45 7.75 12.64
C ALA A 399 20.39 7.78 11.41
N SER A 400 20.57 8.96 10.78
CA SER A 400 21.51 9.19 9.68
C SER A 400 22.97 9.40 10.13
N GLY A 401 23.27 9.38 11.42
CA GLY A 401 24.63 9.59 11.95
C GLY A 401 25.10 11.05 11.88
N LEU A 402 24.23 11.98 11.52
CA LEU A 402 24.50 13.41 11.51
C LEU A 402 24.24 13.97 12.92
N THR A 403 25.19 13.75 13.84
CA THR A 403 25.22 14.47 15.13
C THR A 403 25.47 15.94 14.82
N GLY A 404 24.52 16.80 15.19
CA GLY A 404 24.54 18.22 14.88
C GLY A 404 25.86 18.92 15.25
N ARG A 405 26.40 19.60 14.26
CA ARG A 405 27.09 20.85 14.53
C ARG A 405 26.14 21.96 14.09
N HIS A 406 25.92 22.86 15.04
CA HIS A 406 25.09 24.06 14.96
C HIS A 406 25.36 24.89 13.71
#